data_cf1ca8d787aeded0b4ea573cda3d11a8
#
_entry.id   cf1ca8d787aeded0b4ea573cda3d11a8
#
_cell.length_a   1.000
_cell.length_b   1.000
_cell.length_c   1.000
_cell.angle_alpha   90.00
_cell.angle_beta   90.00
_cell.angle_gamma   90.00
#
_symmetry.space_group_name_H-M   'P 1'
#
loop_
_entity.id
_entity.type
_entity.pdbx_description
1 polymer ?
#
loop_
_entity_poly.entity_id
_entity_poly.type
_entity_poly.pdbx_seq_one_letter_code
_entity_poly.pdbx_strand_id
1 'polypeptide(L)'
;MPTALYRFILAALLLLPLAAHASDAEDFINANPMQQAKLLQDWAAQPDPARIELVDALQQGQISVNGETKTVRLNNRLRGLIDNVQASQELLAADPKVRLAAAQTLQKSAQPAQLKFLDQQLAGETNDDVHTALSLALANLQLVDPDPAVRLAAVRLL
;
A
#
# COMPACT_ATOMS: atom_id res chain seq x y z
N MET A 1 -23.99 -36.87 -20.43
CA MET A 1 -23.58 -36.66 -19.03
C MET A 1 -22.32 -35.78 -18.98
N PRO A 2 -22.42 -34.47 -18.78
CA PRO A 2 -21.25 -33.58 -18.74
C PRO A 2 -21.16 -32.84 -17.38
N THR A 3 -21.15 -33.58 -16.27
CA THR A 3 -21.07 -32.94 -14.93
C THR A 3 -19.69 -33.08 -14.25
N ALA A 4 -18.78 -33.84 -14.83
CA ALA A 4 -17.45 -34.07 -14.27
C ALA A 4 -16.41 -32.99 -14.66
N LEU A 5 -16.59 -32.32 -15.79
CA LEU A 5 -15.62 -31.33 -16.30
C LEU A 5 -15.66 -29.99 -15.54
N TYR A 6 -16.86 -29.59 -15.04
CA TYR A 6 -17.03 -28.33 -14.31
C TYR A 6 -16.42 -28.34 -12.89
N ARG A 7 -16.25 -29.51 -12.28
CA ARG A 7 -15.66 -29.63 -10.94
C ARG A 7 -14.14 -29.39 -10.93
N PHE A 8 -13.45 -29.64 -12.02
CA PHE A 8 -12.00 -29.42 -12.13
C PHE A 8 -11.63 -27.97 -12.44
N ILE A 9 -12.50 -27.22 -13.11
CA ILE A 9 -12.25 -25.81 -13.45
C ILE A 9 -12.44 -24.91 -12.22
N LEU A 10 -13.37 -25.26 -11.30
CA LEU A 10 -13.59 -24.47 -10.08
C LEU A 10 -12.48 -24.62 -9.03
N ALA A 11 -11.80 -25.77 -9.03
CA ALA A 11 -10.67 -26.02 -8.11
C ALA A 11 -9.36 -25.32 -8.56
N ALA A 12 -9.19 -25.10 -9.86
CA ALA A 12 -8.02 -24.41 -10.39
C ALA A 12 -8.06 -22.88 -10.20
N LEU A 13 -9.26 -22.29 -10.04
CA LEU A 13 -9.42 -20.85 -9.87
C LEU A 13 -9.15 -20.34 -8.44
N LEU A 14 -9.14 -21.24 -7.44
CA LEU A 14 -8.89 -20.92 -6.02
C LEU A 14 -7.41 -20.97 -5.61
N LEU A 15 -6.51 -21.41 -6.50
CA LEU A 15 -5.06 -21.56 -6.22
C LEU A 15 -4.22 -20.39 -6.75
N LEU A 16 -4.79 -19.48 -7.52
CA LEU A 16 -4.06 -18.37 -8.14
C LEU A 16 -3.60 -17.24 -7.20
N PRO A 17 -4.28 -16.88 -6.09
CA PRO A 17 -3.80 -15.80 -5.23
C PRO A 17 -2.62 -16.16 -4.32
N LEU A 18 -2.42 -17.43 -3.95
CA LEU A 18 -1.32 -17.82 -3.06
C LEU A 18 0.07 -17.75 -3.71
N ALA A 19 0.16 -17.92 -5.02
CA ALA A 19 1.46 -17.93 -5.71
C ALA A 19 2.07 -16.52 -5.86
N ALA A 20 1.24 -15.48 -5.96
CA ALA A 20 1.71 -14.11 -6.09
C ALA A 20 2.37 -13.58 -4.80
N HIS A 21 1.94 -14.05 -3.63
CA HIS A 21 2.43 -13.57 -2.34
C HIS A 21 3.72 -14.26 -1.90
N ALA A 22 3.92 -15.50 -2.30
CA ALA A 22 5.20 -16.19 -2.13
C ALA A 22 6.30 -15.45 -2.90
N SER A 23 5.99 -14.91 -4.09
CA SER A 23 6.91 -14.10 -4.89
C SER A 23 7.28 -12.78 -4.19
N ASP A 24 6.29 -12.01 -3.69
CA ASP A 24 6.55 -10.72 -3.02
C ASP A 24 7.45 -10.89 -1.77
N ALA A 25 7.23 -11.94 -0.99
CA ALA A 25 8.03 -12.25 0.19
C ALA A 25 9.47 -12.67 -0.19
N GLU A 26 9.62 -13.50 -1.22
CA GLU A 26 10.93 -13.91 -1.73
C GLU A 26 11.69 -12.74 -2.34
N ASP A 27 11.03 -11.91 -3.14
CA ASP A 27 11.63 -10.72 -3.74
C ASP A 27 12.12 -9.76 -2.65
N PHE A 28 11.32 -9.56 -1.59
CA PHE A 28 11.69 -8.67 -0.50
C PHE A 28 12.90 -9.19 0.30
N ILE A 29 12.93 -10.47 0.67
CA ILE A 29 14.03 -11.02 1.49
C ILE A 29 15.36 -11.13 0.74
N ASN A 30 15.29 -11.31 -0.58
CA ASN A 30 16.47 -11.39 -1.44
C ASN A 30 16.97 -10.01 -1.92
N ALA A 31 16.17 -8.96 -1.72
CA ALA A 31 16.51 -7.60 -2.12
C ALA A 31 17.52 -6.96 -1.15
N ASN A 32 18.40 -6.11 -1.67
CA ASN A 32 19.21 -5.24 -0.86
C ASN A 32 18.36 -4.09 -0.26
N PRO A 33 18.84 -3.33 0.75
CA PRO A 33 18.05 -2.30 1.42
C PRO A 33 17.46 -1.22 0.51
N MET A 34 18.13 -0.89 -0.59
CA MET A 34 17.64 0.09 -1.56
C MET A 34 16.48 -0.51 -2.38
N GLN A 35 16.61 -1.76 -2.79
CA GLN A 35 15.57 -2.49 -3.51
C GLN A 35 14.36 -2.77 -2.61
N GLN A 36 14.57 -3.12 -1.33
CA GLN A 36 13.50 -3.26 -0.34
C GLN A 36 12.70 -1.95 -0.19
N ALA A 37 13.40 -0.81 -0.10
CA ALA A 37 12.73 0.49 -0.03
C ALA A 37 11.90 0.76 -1.30
N LYS A 38 12.42 0.41 -2.48
CA LYS A 38 11.68 0.57 -3.74
C LYS A 38 10.44 -0.31 -3.79
N LEU A 39 10.55 -1.59 -3.41
CA LEU A 39 9.40 -2.50 -3.33
C LEU A 39 8.29 -1.94 -2.42
N LEU A 40 8.65 -1.44 -1.24
CA LEU A 40 7.69 -0.83 -0.32
C LEU A 40 7.02 0.42 -0.93
N GLN A 41 7.78 1.27 -1.64
CA GLN A 41 7.21 2.43 -2.34
C GLN A 41 6.23 2.00 -3.44
N ASP A 42 6.57 0.98 -4.21
CA ASP A 42 5.70 0.44 -5.26
C ASP A 42 4.43 -0.20 -4.65
N TRP A 43 4.55 -0.91 -3.53
CA TRP A 43 3.39 -1.48 -2.82
C TRP A 43 2.49 -0.40 -2.21
N ALA A 44 3.05 0.68 -1.71
CA ALA A 44 2.27 1.81 -1.21
C ALA A 44 1.51 2.55 -2.33
N ALA A 45 2.12 2.64 -3.52
CA ALA A 45 1.48 3.23 -4.70
C ALA A 45 0.41 2.34 -5.34
N GLN A 46 0.50 1.03 -5.12
CA GLN A 46 -0.41 0.01 -5.64
C GLN A 46 -0.78 -0.97 -4.52
N PRO A 47 -1.57 -0.54 -3.52
CA PRO A 47 -1.95 -1.40 -2.41
C PRO A 47 -2.78 -2.58 -2.90
N ASP A 48 -2.47 -3.75 -2.35
CA ASP A 48 -3.14 -5.00 -2.65
C ASP A 48 -3.56 -5.66 -1.32
N PRO A 49 -4.88 -5.86 -1.08
CA PRO A 49 -5.36 -6.50 0.15
C PRO A 49 -4.72 -7.85 0.44
N ALA A 50 -4.26 -8.52 -0.58
CA ALA A 50 -3.59 -9.79 -0.45
C ALA A 50 -2.19 -9.72 0.19
N ARG A 51 -1.59 -8.52 0.29
CA ARG A 51 -0.31 -8.28 0.98
C ARG A 51 -0.46 -7.93 2.47
N ILE A 52 -1.68 -7.86 3.01
CA ILE A 52 -1.92 -7.44 4.40
C ILE A 52 -1.10 -8.30 5.37
N GLU A 53 -1.18 -9.62 5.27
CA GLU A 53 -0.44 -10.53 6.16
C GLU A 53 1.08 -10.37 6.03
N LEU A 54 1.59 -10.13 4.83
CA LEU A 54 3.01 -9.88 4.59
C LEU A 54 3.46 -8.57 5.23
N VAL A 55 2.68 -7.50 5.09
CA VAL A 55 2.97 -6.19 5.67
C VAL A 55 2.93 -6.23 7.19
N ASP A 56 1.94 -6.92 7.78
CA ASP A 56 1.84 -7.12 9.23
C ASP A 56 3.04 -7.90 9.78
N ALA A 57 3.50 -8.93 9.08
CA ALA A 57 4.69 -9.68 9.46
C ALA A 57 5.96 -8.81 9.36
N LEU A 58 6.08 -7.99 8.32
CA LEU A 58 7.19 -7.05 8.16
C LEU A 58 7.24 -6.00 9.27
N GLN A 59 6.09 -5.52 9.77
CA GLN A 59 6.06 -4.61 10.92
C GLN A 59 6.70 -5.23 12.17
N GLN A 60 6.54 -6.54 12.33
CA GLN A 60 7.14 -7.30 13.41
C GLN A 60 8.61 -7.68 13.13
N GLY A 61 9.16 -7.27 11.99
CA GLY A 61 10.52 -7.64 11.56
C GLY A 61 10.64 -9.09 11.14
N GLN A 62 9.56 -9.69 10.67
CA GLN A 62 9.50 -11.09 10.24
C GLN A 62 8.96 -11.20 8.82
N ILE A 63 9.29 -12.30 8.16
CA ILE A 63 8.76 -12.65 6.84
C ILE A 63 8.71 -14.18 6.73
N SER A 64 7.63 -14.70 6.15
CA SER A 64 7.50 -16.13 5.88
C SER A 64 7.79 -16.41 4.40
N VAL A 65 8.77 -17.28 4.14
CA VAL A 65 9.15 -17.71 2.78
C VAL A 65 9.23 -19.23 2.77
N ASN A 66 8.49 -19.86 1.87
CA ASN A 66 8.44 -21.33 1.74
C ASN A 66 8.12 -22.07 3.05
N GLY A 67 7.25 -21.47 3.91
CA GLY A 67 6.89 -22.05 5.21
C GLY A 67 7.91 -21.81 6.33
N GLU A 68 9.02 -21.12 6.05
CA GLU A 68 10.01 -20.73 7.04
C GLU A 68 9.88 -19.25 7.40
N THR A 69 9.85 -18.94 8.70
CA THR A 69 9.89 -17.56 9.19
C THR A 69 11.34 -17.07 9.29
N LYS A 70 11.63 -15.97 8.62
CA LYS A 70 12.94 -15.31 8.63
C LYS A 70 12.84 -13.93 9.29
N THR A 71 13.88 -13.54 10.02
CA THR A 71 13.98 -12.20 10.61
C THR A 71 14.50 -11.21 9.59
N VAL A 72 13.83 -10.06 9.47
CA VAL A 72 14.22 -8.94 8.60
C VAL A 72 14.83 -7.83 9.45
N ARG A 73 16.01 -7.35 9.07
CA ARG A 73 16.63 -6.18 9.71
C ARG A 73 16.00 -4.90 9.16
N LEU A 74 15.18 -4.26 9.99
CA LEU A 74 14.53 -3.01 9.65
C LEU A 74 15.29 -1.81 10.25
N ASN A 75 15.71 -0.90 9.40
CA ASN A 75 16.13 0.44 9.81
C ASN A 75 14.91 1.38 9.88
N ASN A 76 15.07 2.58 10.41
CA ASN A 76 13.99 3.56 10.58
C ASN A 76 13.33 3.94 9.24
N ARG A 77 14.10 3.98 8.15
CA ARG A 77 13.57 4.27 6.81
C ARG A 77 12.62 3.17 6.35
N LEU A 78 13.01 1.90 6.46
CA LEU A 78 12.17 0.77 6.06
C LEU A 78 10.91 0.68 6.94
N ARG A 79 11.02 0.93 8.26
CA ARG A 79 9.85 0.99 9.15
C ARG A 79 8.85 2.05 8.69
N GLY A 80 9.31 3.26 8.43
CA GLY A 80 8.42 4.33 7.93
C GLY A 80 7.78 4.00 6.57
N LEU A 81 8.47 3.27 5.69
CA LEU A 81 7.89 2.81 4.43
C LEU A 81 6.88 1.68 4.64
N ILE A 82 7.09 0.76 5.58
CA ILE A 82 6.12 -0.28 5.94
C ILE A 82 4.85 0.36 6.51
N ASP A 83 4.97 1.31 7.43
CA ASP A 83 3.84 2.07 7.97
C ASP A 83 3.06 2.80 6.86
N ASN A 84 3.76 3.31 5.87
CA ASN A 84 3.19 3.96 4.70
C ASN A 84 2.42 2.97 3.80
N VAL A 85 2.95 1.76 3.57
CA VAL A 85 2.24 0.68 2.85
C VAL A 85 0.97 0.29 3.59
N GLN A 86 1.05 0.11 4.91
CA GLN A 86 -0.12 -0.22 5.73
C GLN A 86 -1.19 0.87 5.61
N ALA A 87 -0.84 2.14 5.77
CA ALA A 87 -1.79 3.24 5.64
C ALA A 87 -2.44 3.27 4.25
N SER A 88 -1.70 2.96 3.17
CA SER A 88 -2.28 2.84 1.83
C SER A 88 -3.30 1.72 1.73
N GLN A 89 -3.05 0.57 2.35
CA GLN A 89 -4.00 -0.54 2.40
C GLN A 89 -5.24 -0.20 3.24
N GLU A 90 -5.06 0.47 4.36
CA GLU A 90 -6.16 0.91 5.25
C GLU A 90 -7.09 1.94 4.59
N LEU A 91 -6.62 2.70 3.59
CA LEU A 91 -7.50 3.55 2.77
C LEU A 91 -8.55 2.77 1.98
N LEU A 92 -8.34 1.47 1.75
CA LEU A 92 -9.32 0.59 1.10
C LEU A 92 -10.36 0.01 2.05
N ALA A 93 -10.26 0.29 3.37
CA ALA A 93 -11.17 -0.24 4.37
C ALA A 93 -12.60 0.28 4.20
N ALA A 94 -13.58 -0.55 4.54
CA ALA A 94 -14.99 -0.15 4.53
C ALA A 94 -15.31 0.89 5.63
N ASP A 95 -14.65 0.80 6.80
CA ASP A 95 -14.84 1.70 7.93
C ASP A 95 -14.18 3.08 7.65
N PRO A 96 -14.96 4.17 7.60
CA PRO A 96 -14.42 5.51 7.40
C PRO A 96 -13.47 5.98 8.51
N LYS A 97 -13.57 5.44 9.73
CA LYS A 97 -12.64 5.77 10.81
C LYS A 97 -11.24 5.22 10.54
N VAL A 98 -11.16 4.02 9.98
CA VAL A 98 -9.88 3.41 9.55
C VAL A 98 -9.29 4.23 8.41
N ARG A 99 -10.09 4.57 7.40
CA ARG A 99 -9.64 5.40 6.28
C ARG A 99 -9.18 6.80 6.73
N LEU A 100 -9.87 7.40 7.72
CA LEU A 100 -9.47 8.70 8.28
C LEU A 100 -8.08 8.62 8.95
N ALA A 101 -7.86 7.64 9.80
CA ALA A 101 -6.57 7.43 10.46
C ALA A 101 -5.45 7.21 9.44
N ALA A 102 -5.71 6.42 8.40
CA ALA A 102 -4.79 6.17 7.30
C ALA A 102 -4.47 7.46 6.52
N ALA A 103 -5.49 8.24 6.14
CA ALA A 103 -5.32 9.51 5.45
C ALA A 103 -4.49 10.51 6.28
N GLN A 104 -4.72 10.59 7.60
CA GLN A 104 -3.94 11.43 8.52
C GLN A 104 -2.47 10.98 8.62
N THR A 105 -2.22 9.68 8.59
CA THR A 105 -0.85 9.13 8.52
C THR A 105 -0.17 9.56 7.21
N LEU A 106 -0.87 9.43 6.09
CA LEU A 106 -0.35 9.78 4.77
C LEU A 106 -0.14 11.27 4.56
N GLN A 107 -0.82 12.16 5.30
CA GLN A 107 -0.50 13.60 5.28
C GLN A 107 0.97 13.88 5.62
N LYS A 108 1.59 13.04 6.44
CA LYS A 108 2.98 13.22 6.92
C LYS A 108 3.99 12.33 6.20
N SER A 109 3.54 11.22 5.62
CA SER A 109 4.41 10.14 5.15
C SER A 109 4.24 9.79 3.67
N ALA A 110 3.22 10.33 2.98
CA ALA A 110 2.97 10.00 1.58
C ALA A 110 4.19 10.31 0.70
N GLN A 111 4.43 9.44 -0.27
CA GLN A 111 5.52 9.54 -1.23
C GLN A 111 5.01 9.95 -2.61
N PRO A 112 5.82 10.60 -3.46
CA PRO A 112 5.40 11.04 -4.81
C PRO A 112 4.83 9.90 -5.66
N ALA A 113 5.31 8.67 -5.49
CA ALA A 113 4.78 7.49 -6.19
C ALA A 113 3.30 7.19 -5.90
N GLN A 114 2.78 7.67 -4.75
CA GLN A 114 1.38 7.45 -4.33
C GLN A 114 0.41 8.50 -4.89
N LEU A 115 0.89 9.55 -5.56
CA LEU A 115 0.06 10.67 -6.03
C LEU A 115 -1.19 10.19 -6.78
N LYS A 116 -1.00 9.30 -7.77
CA LYS A 116 -2.10 8.77 -8.58
C LYS A 116 -3.09 7.95 -7.74
N PHE A 117 -2.60 7.15 -6.82
CA PHE A 117 -3.44 6.34 -5.94
C PHE A 117 -4.28 7.22 -5.01
N LEU A 118 -3.67 8.21 -4.36
CA LEU A 118 -4.36 9.13 -3.45
C LEU A 118 -5.39 9.99 -4.19
N ASP A 119 -5.08 10.44 -5.41
CA ASP A 119 -6.03 11.17 -6.26
C ASP A 119 -7.26 10.33 -6.61
N GLN A 120 -7.05 9.05 -6.94
CA GLN A 120 -8.15 8.11 -7.19
C GLN A 120 -8.99 7.86 -5.93
N GLN A 121 -8.36 7.72 -4.75
CA GLN A 121 -9.08 7.54 -3.49
C GLN A 121 -9.90 8.79 -3.14
N LEU A 122 -9.34 9.97 -3.32
CA LEU A 122 -10.04 11.24 -3.10
C LEU A 122 -11.28 11.37 -3.99
N ALA A 123 -11.14 11.03 -5.28
CA ALA A 123 -12.26 11.11 -6.24
C ALA A 123 -13.43 10.18 -5.89
N GLY A 124 -13.18 9.07 -5.19
CA GLY A 124 -14.18 8.09 -4.77
C GLY A 124 -14.67 8.25 -3.32
N GLU A 125 -14.05 9.12 -2.53
CA GLU A 125 -14.37 9.25 -1.11
C GLU A 125 -15.66 10.05 -0.88
N THR A 126 -16.53 9.51 -0.04
CA THR A 126 -17.84 10.09 0.28
C THR A 126 -17.95 10.61 1.72
N ASN A 127 -16.99 10.29 2.59
CA ASN A 127 -16.94 10.80 3.94
C ASN A 127 -16.16 12.11 3.96
N ASP A 128 -16.75 13.18 4.46
CA ASP A 128 -16.19 14.54 4.43
C ASP A 128 -14.87 14.68 5.20
N ASP A 129 -14.74 13.99 6.33
CA ASP A 129 -13.52 14.05 7.15
C ASP A 129 -12.35 13.35 6.44
N VAL A 130 -12.62 12.17 5.83
CA VAL A 130 -11.63 11.42 5.06
C VAL A 130 -11.26 12.20 3.80
N HIS A 131 -12.25 12.76 3.09
CA HIS A 131 -12.02 13.58 1.91
C HIS A 131 -11.12 14.78 2.23
N THR A 132 -11.38 15.48 3.33
CA THR A 132 -10.55 16.60 3.80
C THR A 132 -9.11 16.14 4.09
N ALA A 133 -8.97 15.02 4.80
CA ALA A 133 -7.66 14.47 5.16
C ALA A 133 -6.85 14.04 3.92
N LEU A 134 -7.50 13.43 2.92
CA LEU A 134 -6.87 13.05 1.65
C LEU A 134 -6.48 14.28 0.82
N SER A 135 -7.34 15.31 0.79
CA SER A 135 -7.02 16.58 0.11
C SER A 135 -5.76 17.22 0.67
N LEU A 136 -5.60 17.22 2.00
CA LEU A 136 -4.39 17.72 2.66
C LEU A 136 -3.16 16.85 2.36
N ALA A 137 -3.31 15.52 2.31
CA ALA A 137 -2.21 14.62 1.93
C ALA A 137 -1.72 14.90 0.51
N LEU A 138 -2.63 15.08 -0.44
CA LEU A 138 -2.33 15.43 -1.82
C LEU A 138 -1.69 16.82 -1.93
N ALA A 139 -2.23 17.82 -1.24
CA ALA A 139 -1.66 19.16 -1.24
C ALA A 139 -0.21 19.13 -0.71
N ASN A 140 0.07 18.42 0.37
CA ASN A 140 1.41 18.27 0.92
C ASN A 140 2.40 17.63 -0.09
N LEU A 141 1.96 16.63 -0.85
CA LEU A 141 2.78 16.07 -1.94
C LEU A 141 3.03 17.07 -3.06
N GLN A 142 2.03 17.84 -3.45
CA GLN A 142 2.12 18.82 -4.51
C GLN A 142 2.96 20.05 -4.13
N LEU A 143 3.06 20.39 -2.84
CA LEU A 143 3.91 21.49 -2.36
C LEU A 143 5.40 21.27 -2.64
N VAL A 144 5.84 20.04 -2.80
CA VAL A 144 7.23 19.68 -3.11
C VAL A 144 7.43 19.31 -4.59
N ASP A 145 6.42 19.49 -5.42
CA ASP A 145 6.50 19.22 -6.86
C ASP A 145 7.54 20.11 -7.54
N PRO A 146 8.32 19.61 -8.50
CA PRO A 146 9.26 20.44 -9.27
C PRO A 146 8.58 21.55 -10.07
N ASP A 147 7.32 21.39 -10.50
CA ASP A 147 6.57 22.42 -11.20
C ASP A 147 6.03 23.49 -10.24
N PRO A 148 6.44 24.78 -10.39
CA PRO A 148 5.95 25.85 -9.54
C PRO A 148 4.45 26.13 -9.68
N ALA A 149 3.83 25.80 -10.82
CA ALA A 149 2.39 25.97 -11.01
C ALA A 149 1.61 24.95 -10.16
N VAL A 150 2.10 23.71 -10.05
CA VAL A 150 1.54 22.68 -9.19
C VAL A 150 1.67 23.09 -7.72
N ARG A 151 2.84 23.57 -7.29
CA ARG A 151 3.03 24.07 -5.91
C ARG A 151 2.09 25.23 -5.58
N LEU A 152 1.90 26.17 -6.51
CA LEU A 152 0.98 27.31 -6.29
C LEU A 152 -0.49 26.84 -6.20
N ALA A 153 -0.90 25.85 -6.99
CA ALA A 153 -2.22 25.25 -6.90
C ALA A 153 -2.44 24.57 -5.54
N ALA A 154 -1.44 23.84 -5.06
CA ALA A 154 -1.48 23.17 -3.73
C ALA A 154 -1.67 24.17 -2.58
N VAL A 155 -0.97 25.29 -2.59
CA VAL A 155 -1.12 26.36 -1.56
C VAL A 155 -2.55 26.89 -1.48
N ARG A 156 -3.30 26.87 -2.58
CA ARG A 156 -4.69 27.34 -2.60
C ARG A 156 -5.69 26.34 -2.05
N LEU A 157 -5.27 25.06 -1.86
CA LEU A 157 -6.09 23.99 -1.30
C LEU A 157 -5.92 23.87 0.22
N LEU A 158 -4.90 24.48 0.81
CA LEU A 158 -4.63 24.54 2.25
C LEU A 158 -5.34 25.69 2.93
#